data_1edd47949534c335e6c5492daf3611fd
#
_entry.id   1edd47949534c335e6c5492daf3611fd
#
_cell.length_a   1.000
_cell.length_b   1.000
_cell.length_c   1.000
_cell.angle_alpha   90.00
_cell.angle_beta   90.00
_cell.angle_gamma   90.00
#
_symmetry.space_group_name_H-M   'P 1'
#
loop_
_entity.id
_entity.type
_entity.pdbx_description
1 polymer ?
#
loop_
_entity_poly.entity_id
_entity_poly.type
_entity_poly.pdbx_seq_one_letter_code
_entity_poly.pdbx_strand_id
1 'polypeptide(L)'
;MFFEENAKLLQEFSRVSKVAGARADYVQGGGGNTSVKLSDGLMAIKASGFCLSDIEPDKAYAVLDGAAVRDFYLTSEPEKFENVETAGSAKAKESVKVIDGLAQLRPSVEAGFHSILKTFVVHTHSVYANLAACAVDCREICQSAFADADYSWGMVPYVDPGANLTFAIRNELRRVEAETGKVPSIIIMQNHGIIAHDDDPDTCLALHADANERIAKHFGITGDCFPKVAIKEVEADLFEADTPYLAAELVKGNYTEQFLLEQPLYPDQMVFLIGTFSMDKDVVEEGQCVANSKTGKVLMRMDAKKAQVLAETLTAVLFVISHIKAAGHPLSTMGEAAKNFIANWESEK
;
A
#
# COMPACT_ATOMS: atom_id res chain seq x y z
N MET A 1 14.57 24.47 17.24
CA MET A 1 14.45 23.03 17.65
C MET A 1 13.67 22.28 16.60
N PHE A 2 13.91 20.97 16.41
CA PHE A 2 13.36 20.16 15.31
C PHE A 2 11.86 20.39 15.04
N PHE A 3 11.01 20.30 16.05
CA PHE A 3 9.55 20.49 15.88
C PHE A 3 9.17 21.92 15.51
N GLU A 4 9.83 22.92 16.04
CA GLU A 4 9.54 24.33 15.70
C GLU A 4 9.95 24.67 14.27
N GLU A 5 11.13 24.20 13.84
CA GLU A 5 11.67 24.44 12.51
C GLU A 5 10.86 23.73 11.42
N ASN A 6 10.26 22.58 11.76
CA ASN A 6 9.49 21.75 10.83
C ASN A 6 7.99 21.76 11.09
N ALA A 7 7.46 22.63 11.97
CA ALA A 7 6.09 22.59 12.46
C ALA A 7 5.05 22.53 11.33
N LYS A 8 5.17 23.41 10.32
CA LYS A 8 4.24 23.44 9.18
C LYS A 8 4.30 22.15 8.37
N LEU A 9 5.48 21.65 8.05
CA LEU A 9 5.65 20.43 7.24
C LEU A 9 5.13 19.19 7.97
N LEU A 10 5.35 19.09 9.29
CA LEU A 10 4.86 18.00 10.12
C LEU A 10 3.33 18.03 10.27
N GLN A 11 2.73 19.23 10.37
CA GLN A 11 1.27 19.38 10.37
C GLN A 11 0.67 18.92 9.04
N GLU A 12 1.24 19.35 7.90
CA GLU A 12 0.80 18.92 6.58
C GLU A 12 1.01 17.42 6.37
N PHE A 13 2.13 16.87 6.85
CA PHE A 13 2.39 15.43 6.81
C PHE A 13 1.32 14.63 7.57
N SER A 14 0.97 15.05 8.79
CA SER A 14 -0.12 14.44 9.56
C SER A 14 -1.46 14.55 8.82
N ARG A 15 -1.77 15.72 8.25
CA ARG A 15 -3.00 15.94 7.48
C ARG A 15 -3.08 15.04 6.25
N VAL A 16 -2.05 15.02 5.42
CA VAL A 16 -1.98 14.19 4.21
C VAL A 16 -2.14 12.71 4.56
N SER A 17 -1.47 12.26 5.61
CA SER A 17 -1.53 10.87 6.07
C SER A 17 -2.93 10.50 6.55
N LYS A 18 -3.58 11.36 7.32
CA LYS A 18 -4.95 11.13 7.81
C LYS A 18 -5.98 11.16 6.68
N VAL A 19 -5.84 12.04 5.70
CA VAL A 19 -6.75 12.07 4.53
C VAL A 19 -6.67 10.77 3.73
N ALA A 20 -5.46 10.28 3.45
CA ALA A 20 -5.29 9.00 2.78
C ALA A 20 -5.73 7.82 3.65
N GLY A 21 -5.38 7.83 4.95
CA GLY A 21 -5.66 6.75 5.90
C GLY A 21 -7.11 6.66 6.41
N ALA A 22 -7.93 7.70 6.17
CA ALA A 22 -9.35 7.68 6.54
C ALA A 22 -10.21 6.82 5.60
N ARG A 23 -9.66 6.37 4.49
CA ARG A 23 -10.38 5.68 3.42
C ARG A 23 -9.97 4.22 3.32
N ALA A 24 -10.89 3.31 3.66
CA ALA A 24 -10.67 1.86 3.53
C ALA A 24 -10.52 1.39 2.08
N ASP A 25 -10.96 2.17 1.10
CA ASP A 25 -10.71 1.93 -0.33
C ASP A 25 -9.30 2.34 -0.79
N TYR A 26 -8.57 3.12 0.02
CA TYR A 26 -7.18 3.48 -0.24
C TYR A 26 -6.18 2.63 0.54
N VAL A 27 -6.48 2.33 1.80
CA VAL A 27 -5.60 1.53 2.66
C VAL A 27 -6.40 0.62 3.57
N GLN A 28 -5.90 -0.60 3.79
CA GLN A 28 -6.43 -1.56 4.74
C GLN A 28 -5.37 -1.77 5.83
N GLY A 29 -5.77 -1.65 7.08
CA GLY A 29 -4.87 -1.82 8.22
C GLY A 29 -3.65 -0.92 8.17
N GLY A 30 -2.46 -1.52 8.22
CA GLY A 30 -1.16 -0.83 8.17
C GLY A 30 -0.58 -0.63 6.77
N GLY A 31 -1.32 -0.99 5.72
CA GLY A 31 -0.89 -0.87 4.32
C GLY A 31 -0.55 0.56 3.90
N GLY A 32 0.31 0.68 2.91
CA GLY A 32 0.78 1.97 2.41
C GLY A 32 1.62 2.79 3.40
N ASN A 33 2.15 3.90 2.94
CA ASN A 33 2.91 4.84 3.76
C ASN A 33 2.96 6.23 3.13
N THR A 34 3.30 7.21 3.95
CA THR A 34 3.46 8.60 3.55
C THR A 34 4.78 9.14 4.09
N SER A 35 5.33 10.16 3.44
CA SER A 35 6.51 10.87 3.92
C SER A 35 6.49 12.34 3.57
N VAL A 36 7.33 13.11 4.28
CA VAL A 36 7.61 14.51 3.98
C VAL A 36 9.10 14.80 4.10
N LYS A 37 9.66 15.55 3.15
CA LYS A 37 11.01 16.10 3.27
C LYS A 37 10.98 17.30 4.19
N LEU A 38 11.92 17.34 5.12
CA LEU A 38 12.07 18.36 6.15
C LEU A 38 13.30 19.21 5.89
N SER A 39 13.54 20.20 6.73
CA SER A 39 14.77 20.99 6.71
C SER A 39 16.02 20.12 6.87
N ASP A 40 17.16 20.65 6.47
CA ASP A 40 18.50 20.03 6.62
C ASP A 40 18.63 18.62 6.01
N GLY A 41 17.85 18.33 4.95
CA GLY A 41 17.91 17.06 4.26
C GLY A 41 17.25 15.90 5.02
N LEU A 42 16.53 16.19 6.10
CA LEU A 42 15.79 15.17 6.84
C LEU A 42 14.51 14.73 6.09
N MET A 43 14.01 13.57 6.43
CA MET A 43 12.74 13.02 5.96
C MET A 43 11.99 12.35 7.10
N ALA A 44 10.74 12.74 7.31
CA ALA A 44 9.81 11.98 8.15
C ALA A 44 9.04 10.98 7.29
N ILE A 45 8.92 9.75 7.75
CA ILE A 45 8.17 8.68 7.08
C ILE A 45 7.40 7.84 8.09
N LYS A 46 6.21 7.39 7.74
CA LYS A 46 5.39 6.49 8.57
C LYS A 46 6.25 5.36 9.15
N ALA A 47 6.12 5.15 10.44
CA ALA A 47 6.79 4.03 11.10
C ALA A 47 6.12 2.70 10.78
N SER A 48 6.92 1.63 10.74
CA SER A 48 6.43 0.26 10.61
C SER A 48 5.50 -0.10 11.77
N GLY A 49 4.39 -0.78 11.49
CA GLY A 49 3.41 -1.20 12.49
C GLY A 49 2.34 -0.16 12.86
N PHE A 50 2.38 1.05 12.29
CA PHE A 50 1.35 2.08 12.46
C PHE A 50 0.44 2.20 11.24
N CYS A 51 -0.79 2.68 11.45
CA CYS A 51 -1.69 3.09 10.37
C CYS A 51 -1.37 4.52 9.92
N LEU A 52 -1.78 4.91 8.70
CA LEU A 52 -1.65 6.29 8.23
C LEU A 52 -2.42 7.28 9.11
N SER A 53 -3.57 6.86 9.62
CA SER A 53 -4.40 7.65 10.54
C SER A 53 -3.76 7.90 11.92
N ASP A 54 -2.73 7.11 12.30
CA ASP A 54 -2.04 7.28 13.59
C ASP A 54 -1.02 8.43 13.58
N ILE A 55 -0.67 8.94 12.39
CA ILE A 55 0.38 9.96 12.25
C ILE A 55 -0.08 11.30 12.82
N GLU A 56 0.65 11.77 13.83
CA GLU A 56 0.53 13.10 14.39
C GLU A 56 1.84 13.89 14.18
N PRO A 57 1.86 15.21 14.35
CA PRO A 57 3.07 15.99 14.18
C PRO A 57 4.25 15.58 15.05
N ASP A 58 4.00 14.79 16.11
CA ASP A 58 4.97 14.31 17.08
C ASP A 58 4.93 12.80 17.32
N LYS A 59 4.24 12.03 16.45
CA LYS A 59 3.98 10.60 16.71
C LYS A 59 3.85 9.77 15.44
N ALA A 60 4.18 8.46 15.56
CA ALA A 60 3.95 7.39 14.60
C ALA A 60 4.77 7.49 13.29
N TYR A 61 5.90 8.17 13.31
CA TYR A 61 6.84 8.24 12.21
C TYR A 61 8.30 8.13 12.70
N ALA A 62 9.19 7.79 11.80
CA ALA A 62 10.63 7.83 11.98
C ALA A 62 11.21 9.00 11.19
N VAL A 63 12.32 9.56 11.68
CA VAL A 63 13.08 10.59 10.98
C VAL A 63 14.40 10.00 10.50
N LEU A 64 14.71 10.23 9.23
CA LEU A 64 15.94 9.78 8.59
C LEU A 64 16.73 10.95 8.02
N ASP A 65 18.04 10.75 7.86
CA ASP A 65 18.84 11.54 6.93
C ASP A 65 18.41 11.21 5.49
N GLY A 66 17.34 11.87 5.05
CA GLY A 66 16.73 11.64 3.77
C GLY A 66 17.68 11.96 2.60
N ALA A 67 18.54 12.97 2.78
CA ALA A 67 19.55 13.32 1.79
C ALA A 67 20.57 12.19 1.60
N ALA A 68 21.06 11.60 2.70
CA ALA A 68 22.01 10.48 2.63
C ALA A 68 21.39 9.21 2.02
N VAL A 69 20.11 8.92 2.31
CA VAL A 69 19.37 7.81 1.67
C VAL A 69 19.18 8.07 0.19
N ARG A 70 18.76 9.29 -0.18
CA ARG A 70 18.59 9.71 -1.58
C ARG A 70 19.90 9.58 -2.36
N ASP A 71 21.00 10.11 -1.83
CA ASP A 71 22.31 10.06 -2.47
C ASP A 71 22.75 8.61 -2.72
N PHE A 72 22.56 7.73 -1.74
CA PHE A 72 22.83 6.30 -1.90
C PHE A 72 22.11 5.71 -3.13
N TYR A 73 20.80 5.92 -3.26
CA TYR A 73 20.03 5.36 -4.37
C TYR A 73 20.29 6.06 -5.72
N LEU A 74 20.63 7.34 -5.74
CA LEU A 74 20.88 8.05 -6.98
C LEU A 74 22.29 7.79 -7.56
N THR A 75 23.27 7.48 -6.71
CA THR A 75 24.68 7.31 -7.11
C THR A 75 25.14 5.87 -7.17
N SER A 76 24.44 4.94 -6.48
CA SER A 76 24.78 3.51 -6.50
C SER A 76 24.14 2.79 -7.68
N GLU A 77 24.79 1.71 -8.10
CA GLU A 77 24.25 0.77 -9.08
C GLU A 77 23.98 -0.58 -8.38
N PRO A 78 22.77 -1.16 -8.54
CA PRO A 78 22.36 -2.36 -7.80
C PRO A 78 23.28 -3.56 -8.04
N GLU A 79 23.86 -3.68 -9.25
CA GLU A 79 24.76 -4.79 -9.62
C GLU A 79 26.09 -4.80 -8.85
N LYS A 80 26.41 -3.72 -8.13
CA LYS A 80 27.62 -3.61 -7.30
C LYS A 80 27.47 -4.23 -5.92
N PHE A 81 26.24 -4.59 -5.53
CA PHE A 81 25.97 -5.18 -4.22
C PHE A 81 25.80 -6.69 -4.33
N GLU A 82 26.40 -7.43 -3.40
CA GLU A 82 26.16 -8.87 -3.27
C GLU A 82 24.67 -9.15 -2.94
N ASN A 83 24.08 -8.32 -2.07
CA ASN A 83 22.66 -8.34 -1.74
C ASN A 83 22.15 -6.91 -1.61
N VAL A 84 21.33 -6.50 -2.57
CA VAL A 84 20.77 -5.15 -2.68
C VAL A 84 19.86 -4.83 -1.50
N GLU A 85 19.02 -5.78 -1.06
CA GLU A 85 18.08 -5.57 0.05
C GLU A 85 18.83 -5.37 1.37
N THR A 86 19.86 -6.17 1.63
CA THR A 86 20.72 -6.00 2.80
C THR A 86 21.40 -4.63 2.80
N ALA A 87 21.93 -4.19 1.66
CA ALA A 87 22.59 -2.88 1.54
C ALA A 87 21.60 -1.73 1.78
N GLY A 88 20.41 -1.79 1.18
CA GLY A 88 19.37 -0.77 1.37
C GLY A 88 18.82 -0.72 2.80
N SER A 89 18.59 -1.89 3.41
CA SER A 89 18.16 -2.00 4.81
C SER A 89 19.20 -1.43 5.77
N ALA A 90 20.49 -1.73 5.55
CA ALA A 90 21.59 -1.16 6.33
C ALA A 90 21.63 0.36 6.19
N LYS A 91 21.50 0.86 4.93
CA LYS A 91 21.48 2.31 4.66
C LYS A 91 20.31 3.02 5.36
N ALA A 92 19.11 2.47 5.30
CA ALA A 92 17.96 3.02 6.00
C ALA A 92 18.20 3.05 7.53
N LYS A 93 18.68 1.94 8.10
CA LYS A 93 18.95 1.82 9.54
C LYS A 93 20.01 2.82 10.04
N GLU A 94 21.14 2.96 9.34
CA GLU A 94 22.19 3.91 9.73
C GLU A 94 21.76 5.38 9.58
N SER A 95 20.77 5.65 8.71
CA SER A 95 20.27 6.99 8.45
C SER A 95 19.23 7.47 9.47
N VAL A 96 18.72 6.60 10.35
CA VAL A 96 17.75 6.99 11.39
C VAL A 96 18.34 8.02 12.33
N LYS A 97 17.62 9.10 12.54
CA LYS A 97 17.98 10.19 13.47
C LYS A 97 17.20 10.07 14.77
N VAL A 98 17.88 10.23 15.87
CA VAL A 98 17.25 10.38 17.18
C VAL A 98 16.81 11.83 17.34
N ILE A 99 15.52 12.05 17.54
CA ILE A 99 14.92 13.37 17.73
C ILE A 99 14.41 13.46 19.17
N ASP A 100 14.83 14.50 19.89
CA ASP A 100 14.35 14.74 21.24
C ASP A 100 12.84 14.98 21.26
N GLY A 101 12.13 14.25 22.12
CA GLY A 101 10.67 14.29 22.22
C GLY A 101 9.93 13.39 21.21
N LEU A 102 10.62 12.68 20.29
CA LEU A 102 10.02 11.70 19.38
C LEU A 102 10.43 10.27 19.77
N ALA A 103 9.47 9.36 19.83
CA ALA A 103 9.77 7.94 20.01
C ALA A 103 10.67 7.41 18.88
N GLN A 104 11.72 6.68 19.23
CA GLN A 104 12.58 6.05 18.23
C GLN A 104 11.88 4.82 17.64
N LEU A 105 11.38 4.96 16.44
CA LEU A 105 10.62 3.94 15.72
C LEU A 105 11.38 3.45 14.49
N ARG A 106 11.05 2.24 14.04
CA ARG A 106 11.58 1.68 12.79
C ARG A 106 10.88 2.32 11.58
N PRO A 107 11.61 2.89 10.61
CA PRO A 107 11.00 3.41 9.39
C PRO A 107 10.38 2.29 8.55
N SER A 108 9.47 2.65 7.64
CA SER A 108 9.02 1.75 6.59
C SER A 108 10.22 1.23 5.77
N VAL A 109 10.17 -0.03 5.34
CA VAL A 109 11.17 -0.64 4.44
C VAL A 109 11.24 0.08 3.10
N GLU A 110 10.22 0.85 2.76
CA GLU A 110 10.09 1.61 1.52
C GLU A 110 10.67 3.03 1.62
N ALA A 111 11.35 3.37 2.71
CA ALA A 111 12.02 4.67 2.89
C ALA A 111 12.93 5.04 1.71
N GLY A 112 13.47 4.04 1.00
CA GLY A 112 14.32 4.22 -0.16
C GLY A 112 13.62 5.05 -1.25
N PHE A 113 12.52 4.58 -1.81
CA PHE A 113 11.86 5.31 -2.90
C PHE A 113 11.23 6.62 -2.41
N HIS A 114 10.78 6.68 -1.16
CA HIS A 114 10.34 7.95 -0.59
C HIS A 114 11.43 9.01 -0.66
N SER A 115 12.70 8.65 -0.41
CA SER A 115 13.81 9.61 -0.41
C SER A 115 14.08 10.25 -1.77
N ILE A 116 13.85 9.53 -2.88
CA ILE A 116 14.15 10.00 -4.26
C ILE A 116 12.99 10.76 -4.91
N LEU A 117 11.82 10.77 -4.30
CA LEU A 117 10.61 11.46 -4.77
C LEU A 117 10.53 12.90 -4.23
N LYS A 118 9.49 13.66 -4.62
CA LYS A 118 9.25 15.05 -4.20
C LYS A 118 8.95 15.17 -2.70
N THR A 119 8.64 16.37 -2.22
CA THR A 119 8.51 16.71 -0.81
C THR A 119 7.47 15.88 -0.09
N PHE A 120 6.25 15.79 -0.63
CA PHE A 120 5.17 14.95 -0.09
C PHE A 120 5.01 13.71 -0.97
N VAL A 121 4.93 12.56 -0.33
CA VAL A 121 4.72 11.27 -1.00
C VAL A 121 3.56 10.55 -0.31
N VAL A 122 2.59 10.11 -1.11
CA VAL A 122 1.48 9.27 -0.70
C VAL A 122 1.57 7.96 -1.48
N HIS A 123 1.81 6.87 -0.77
CA HIS A 123 1.75 5.52 -1.29
C HIS A 123 0.60 4.77 -0.62
N THR A 124 -0.27 4.17 -1.43
CA THR A 124 -1.42 3.40 -0.94
C THR A 124 -1.60 2.10 -1.73
N HIS A 125 -2.25 1.12 -1.10
CA HIS A 125 -2.70 -0.11 -1.75
C HIS A 125 -4.17 0.04 -2.20
N SER A 126 -4.49 1.18 -2.79
CA SER A 126 -5.86 1.53 -3.19
C SER A 126 -6.50 0.44 -4.04
N VAL A 127 -7.74 0.09 -3.72
CA VAL A 127 -8.51 -0.88 -4.51
C VAL A 127 -8.66 -0.43 -5.97
N TYR A 128 -8.80 0.88 -6.19
CA TYR A 128 -8.96 1.42 -7.54
C TYR A 128 -7.67 1.32 -8.36
N ALA A 129 -6.53 1.71 -7.78
CA ALA A 129 -5.24 1.53 -8.44
C ALA A 129 -4.94 0.05 -8.70
N ASN A 130 -5.33 -0.83 -7.76
CA ASN A 130 -5.15 -2.27 -7.88
C ASN A 130 -6.07 -2.92 -8.92
N LEU A 131 -7.14 -2.27 -9.40
CA LEU A 131 -7.86 -2.73 -10.58
C LEU A 131 -6.94 -2.80 -11.81
N ALA A 132 -6.09 -1.80 -12.01
CA ALA A 132 -5.09 -1.83 -13.06
C ALA A 132 -3.86 -2.66 -12.64
N ALA A 133 -3.32 -2.43 -11.43
CA ALA A 133 -2.07 -3.05 -10.97
C ALA A 133 -2.14 -4.57 -10.87
N CYS A 134 -3.33 -5.14 -10.60
CA CYS A 134 -3.56 -6.58 -10.52
C CYS A 134 -4.18 -7.19 -11.80
N ALA A 135 -4.13 -6.46 -12.92
CA ALA A 135 -4.46 -6.97 -14.24
C ALA A 135 -3.19 -7.24 -15.05
N VAL A 136 -3.21 -8.28 -15.91
CA VAL A 136 -2.07 -8.62 -16.77
C VAL A 136 -1.76 -7.49 -17.74
N ASP A 137 -2.79 -6.84 -18.27
CA ASP A 137 -2.74 -5.71 -19.19
C ASP A 137 -2.74 -4.34 -18.48
N CYS A 138 -2.10 -4.27 -17.30
CA CYS A 138 -1.98 -3.07 -16.47
C CYS A 138 -1.53 -1.83 -17.26
N ARG A 139 -0.54 -1.98 -18.14
CA ARG A 139 0.01 -0.85 -18.92
C ARG A 139 -1.02 -0.28 -19.89
N GLU A 140 -1.75 -1.11 -20.60
CA GLU A 140 -2.79 -0.73 -21.56
C GLU A 140 -3.96 -0.05 -20.85
N ILE A 141 -4.38 -0.59 -19.70
CA ILE A 141 -5.38 0.03 -18.83
C ILE A 141 -4.94 1.44 -18.41
N CYS A 142 -3.71 1.58 -17.90
CA CYS A 142 -3.18 2.87 -17.48
C CYS A 142 -3.02 3.85 -18.65
N GLN A 143 -2.57 3.41 -19.82
CA GLN A 143 -2.51 4.24 -21.02
C GLN A 143 -3.89 4.79 -21.41
N SER A 144 -4.93 3.97 -21.30
CA SER A 144 -6.31 4.40 -21.57
C SER A 144 -6.84 5.34 -20.48
N ALA A 145 -6.64 4.98 -19.20
CA ALA A 145 -7.14 5.75 -18.06
C ALA A 145 -6.50 7.14 -17.95
N PHE A 146 -5.22 7.27 -18.31
CA PHE A 146 -4.45 8.51 -18.21
C PHE A 146 -4.25 9.24 -19.53
N ALA A 147 -4.97 8.86 -20.61
CA ALA A 147 -4.77 9.40 -21.95
C ALA A 147 -4.91 10.93 -22.03
N ASP A 148 -5.78 11.52 -21.22
CA ASP A 148 -6.05 12.95 -21.14
C ASP A 148 -5.57 13.59 -19.83
N ALA A 149 -4.70 12.90 -19.06
CA ALA A 149 -4.14 13.44 -17.85
C ALA A 149 -3.09 14.54 -18.17
N ASP A 150 -3.07 15.60 -17.37
CA ASP A 150 -2.11 16.71 -17.53
C ASP A 150 -0.76 16.47 -16.83
N TYR A 151 -0.61 15.32 -16.15
CA TYR A 151 0.59 14.85 -15.48
C TYR A 151 1.23 13.65 -16.20
N SER A 152 2.52 13.44 -15.97
CA SER A 152 3.22 12.23 -16.40
C SER A 152 3.02 11.12 -15.37
N TRP A 153 2.97 9.87 -15.86
CA TRP A 153 2.89 8.68 -15.03
C TRP A 153 3.91 7.63 -15.47
N GLY A 154 4.28 6.77 -14.55
CA GLY A 154 5.14 5.62 -14.79
C GLY A 154 4.53 4.33 -14.27
N MET A 155 5.07 3.20 -14.71
CA MET A 155 4.65 1.87 -14.26
C MET A 155 5.87 1.01 -14.01
N VAL A 156 5.93 0.44 -12.81
CA VAL A 156 6.95 -0.52 -12.40
C VAL A 156 6.33 -1.91 -12.37
N PRO A 157 6.92 -2.94 -13.01
CA PRO A 157 6.49 -4.32 -12.83
C PRO A 157 6.66 -4.73 -11.38
N TYR A 158 6.05 -5.86 -10.97
CA TYR A 158 6.22 -6.33 -9.60
C TYR A 158 7.70 -6.52 -9.25
N VAL A 159 8.09 -5.86 -8.19
CA VAL A 159 9.40 -5.99 -7.54
C VAL A 159 9.15 -6.06 -6.03
N ASP A 160 9.89 -6.91 -5.33
CA ASP A 160 9.78 -7.04 -3.88
C ASP A 160 9.98 -5.68 -3.18
N PRO A 161 9.14 -5.34 -2.19
CA PRO A 161 9.24 -4.08 -1.45
C PRO A 161 10.61 -3.91 -0.78
N GLY A 162 11.26 -2.77 -1.01
CA GLY A 162 12.57 -2.48 -0.43
C GLY A 162 13.52 -1.78 -1.39
N ALA A 163 14.79 -2.17 -1.36
CA ALA A 163 15.82 -1.54 -2.15
C ALA A 163 15.69 -1.81 -3.66
N ASN A 164 15.35 -3.05 -4.04
CA ASN A 164 15.12 -3.39 -5.44
C ASN A 164 13.98 -2.56 -6.06
N LEU A 165 12.87 -2.42 -5.33
CA LEU A 165 11.76 -1.57 -5.75
C LEU A 165 12.20 -0.11 -5.89
N THR A 166 13.03 0.39 -4.99
CA THR A 166 13.55 1.75 -5.06
C THR A 166 14.37 1.97 -6.34
N PHE A 167 15.26 1.04 -6.70
CA PHE A 167 16.04 1.12 -7.93
C PHE A 167 15.15 1.00 -9.18
N ALA A 168 14.13 0.14 -9.16
CA ALA A 168 13.17 0.03 -10.25
C ALA A 168 12.40 1.35 -10.46
N ILE A 169 11.91 1.97 -9.38
CA ILE A 169 11.25 3.28 -9.42
C ILE A 169 12.22 4.36 -9.94
N ARG A 170 13.47 4.43 -9.45
CA ARG A 170 14.48 5.34 -9.95
C ARG A 170 14.65 5.24 -11.47
N ASN A 171 14.76 4.02 -11.97
CA ASN A 171 14.96 3.77 -13.39
C ASN A 171 13.73 4.19 -14.21
N GLU A 172 12.52 3.93 -13.70
CA GLU A 172 11.27 4.36 -14.33
C GLU A 172 11.12 5.89 -14.35
N LEU A 173 11.49 6.58 -13.26
CA LEU A 173 11.54 8.06 -13.24
C LEU A 173 12.42 8.60 -14.35
N ARG A 174 13.64 8.07 -14.47
CA ARG A 174 14.61 8.47 -15.51
C ARG A 174 14.10 8.18 -16.93
N ARG A 175 13.48 7.01 -17.13
CA ARG A 175 12.92 6.61 -18.42
C ARG A 175 11.81 7.56 -18.87
N VAL A 176 10.82 7.80 -17.99
CA VAL A 176 9.68 8.67 -18.31
C VAL A 176 10.13 10.11 -18.52
N GLU A 177 11.05 10.62 -17.69
CA GLU A 177 11.60 11.96 -17.85
C GLU A 177 12.34 12.13 -19.19
N ALA A 178 13.13 11.13 -19.61
CA ALA A 178 13.83 11.14 -20.88
C ALA A 178 12.85 11.12 -22.08
N GLU A 179 11.73 10.42 -21.98
CA GLU A 179 10.73 10.30 -23.03
C GLU A 179 9.78 11.50 -23.12
N THR A 180 9.40 12.07 -21.97
CA THR A 180 8.33 13.09 -21.90
C THR A 180 8.83 14.48 -21.52
N GLY A 181 10.06 14.60 -21.05
CA GLY A 181 10.62 15.84 -20.47
C GLY A 181 10.06 16.18 -19.08
N LYS A 182 9.27 15.28 -18.47
CA LYS A 182 8.65 15.49 -17.14
C LYS A 182 8.89 14.28 -16.25
N VAL A 183 9.25 14.52 -15.00
CA VAL A 183 9.27 13.47 -13.97
C VAL A 183 7.83 13.03 -13.72
N PRO A 184 7.52 11.72 -13.74
CA PRO A 184 6.16 11.25 -13.47
C PRO A 184 5.73 11.58 -12.05
N SER A 185 4.53 12.14 -11.89
CA SER A 185 3.95 12.44 -10.58
C SER A 185 3.16 11.27 -9.99
N ILE A 186 2.79 10.31 -10.84
CA ILE A 186 2.09 9.07 -10.48
C ILE A 186 2.94 7.88 -10.91
N ILE A 187 3.04 6.89 -10.04
CA ILE A 187 3.69 5.61 -10.33
C ILE A 187 2.75 4.48 -9.95
N ILE A 188 2.39 3.65 -10.92
CA ILE A 188 1.64 2.42 -10.69
C ILE A 188 2.65 1.29 -10.49
N MET A 189 2.49 0.56 -9.41
CA MET A 189 3.32 -0.61 -9.10
C MET A 189 2.47 -1.87 -9.27
N GLN A 190 2.83 -2.70 -10.24
CA GLN A 190 2.10 -3.92 -10.55
C GLN A 190 2.06 -4.85 -9.33
N ASN A 191 0.89 -5.44 -9.05
CA ASN A 191 0.62 -6.28 -7.88
C ASN A 191 1.01 -5.63 -6.53
N HIS A 192 0.87 -4.30 -6.42
CA HIS A 192 1.23 -3.59 -5.20
C HIS A 192 0.30 -2.40 -4.92
N GLY A 193 0.33 -1.36 -5.75
CA GLY A 193 -0.47 -0.16 -5.51
C GLY A 193 -0.02 1.05 -6.32
N ILE A 194 -0.18 2.23 -5.73
CA ILE A 194 0.06 3.52 -6.37
C ILE A 194 0.93 4.41 -5.49
N ILE A 195 1.78 5.22 -6.13
CA ILE A 195 2.49 6.35 -5.52
C ILE A 195 2.05 7.64 -6.22
N ALA A 196 1.72 8.66 -5.44
CA ALA A 196 1.63 10.05 -5.87
C ALA A 196 2.64 10.89 -5.12
N HIS A 197 3.26 11.87 -5.78
CA HIS A 197 4.17 12.77 -5.10
C HIS A 197 4.18 14.17 -5.71
N ASP A 198 4.27 15.17 -4.85
CA ASP A 198 4.43 16.58 -5.24
C ASP A 198 5.13 17.39 -4.14
N ASP A 199 5.57 18.62 -4.48
CA ASP A 199 6.12 19.54 -3.50
C ASP A 199 5.02 20.27 -2.70
N ASP A 200 3.82 20.32 -3.27
CA ASP A 200 2.62 20.85 -2.61
C ASP A 200 1.73 19.71 -2.08
N PRO A 201 1.32 19.74 -0.80
CA PRO A 201 0.56 18.65 -0.19
C PRO A 201 -0.85 18.48 -0.79
N ASP A 202 -1.51 19.57 -1.19
CA ASP A 202 -2.85 19.50 -1.77
C ASP A 202 -2.80 18.97 -3.20
N THR A 203 -1.79 19.36 -3.96
CA THR A 203 -1.51 18.80 -5.29
C THR A 203 -1.19 17.30 -5.21
N CYS A 204 -0.39 16.87 -4.23
CA CYS A 204 -0.09 15.46 -4.02
C CYS A 204 -1.36 14.63 -3.76
N LEU A 205 -2.24 15.11 -2.87
CA LEU A 205 -3.53 14.46 -2.60
C LEU A 205 -4.46 14.47 -3.82
N ALA A 206 -4.52 15.58 -4.56
CA ALA A 206 -5.33 15.69 -5.76
C ALA A 206 -4.88 14.74 -6.87
N LEU A 207 -3.58 14.63 -7.11
CA LEU A 207 -2.99 13.67 -8.05
C LEU A 207 -3.33 12.23 -7.67
N HIS A 208 -3.20 11.88 -6.39
CA HIS A 208 -3.55 10.55 -5.90
C HIS A 208 -5.04 10.24 -6.12
N ALA A 209 -5.92 11.19 -5.80
CA ALA A 209 -7.37 11.02 -5.98
C ALA A 209 -7.76 10.91 -7.46
N ASP A 210 -7.25 11.81 -8.32
CA ASP A 210 -7.53 11.81 -9.76
C ASP A 210 -7.08 10.52 -10.44
N ALA A 211 -5.86 10.05 -10.12
CA ALA A 211 -5.36 8.80 -10.69
C ALA A 211 -6.23 7.60 -10.33
N ASN A 212 -6.67 7.49 -9.07
CA ASN A 212 -7.59 6.45 -8.61
C ASN A 212 -8.96 6.56 -9.30
N GLU A 213 -9.51 7.76 -9.44
CA GLU A 213 -10.80 7.99 -10.10
C GLU A 213 -10.75 7.64 -11.59
N ARG A 214 -9.67 8.00 -12.30
CA ARG A 214 -9.48 7.66 -13.71
C ARG A 214 -9.44 6.15 -13.94
N ILE A 215 -8.70 5.43 -13.12
CA ILE A 215 -8.67 3.96 -13.19
C ILE A 215 -10.05 3.39 -12.85
N ALA A 216 -10.69 3.82 -11.77
CA ALA A 216 -12.04 3.39 -11.41
C ALA A 216 -13.03 3.60 -12.56
N LYS A 217 -13.01 4.78 -13.21
CA LYS A 217 -13.84 5.12 -14.36
C LYS A 217 -13.60 4.22 -15.56
N HIS A 218 -12.34 3.81 -15.82
CA HIS A 218 -12.02 2.85 -16.86
C HIS A 218 -12.74 1.52 -16.65
N PHE A 219 -12.92 1.09 -15.40
CA PHE A 219 -13.69 -0.10 -15.02
C PHE A 219 -15.20 0.15 -14.85
N GLY A 220 -15.70 1.30 -15.29
CA GLY A 220 -17.12 1.67 -15.17
C GLY A 220 -17.57 2.02 -13.75
N ILE A 221 -16.65 2.23 -12.83
CA ILE A 221 -16.91 2.60 -11.45
C ILE A 221 -16.93 4.13 -11.35
N THR A 222 -18.02 4.70 -10.81
CA THR A 222 -18.17 6.15 -10.61
C THR A 222 -18.64 6.45 -9.20
N GLY A 223 -18.06 7.48 -8.59
CA GLY A 223 -18.39 7.88 -7.22
C GLY A 223 -17.84 6.91 -6.17
N ASP A 224 -18.38 7.00 -4.96
CA ASP A 224 -17.95 6.21 -3.80
C ASP A 224 -18.61 4.82 -3.81
N CYS A 225 -18.05 3.90 -4.59
CA CYS A 225 -18.62 2.56 -4.82
C CYS A 225 -18.00 1.46 -3.96
N PHE A 226 -16.91 1.74 -3.24
CA PHE A 226 -16.34 0.76 -2.31
C PHE A 226 -17.29 0.58 -1.11
N PRO A 227 -17.63 -0.66 -0.73
CA PRO A 227 -18.59 -0.91 0.33
C PRO A 227 -18.07 -0.42 1.68
N LYS A 228 -18.97 0.11 2.51
CA LYS A 228 -18.64 0.37 3.91
C LYS A 228 -18.39 -0.96 4.60
N VAL A 229 -17.16 -1.15 5.09
CA VAL A 229 -16.79 -2.34 5.84
C VAL A 229 -17.08 -2.12 7.32
N ALA A 230 -17.84 -3.05 7.91
CA ALA A 230 -18.17 -3.04 9.33
C ALA A 230 -18.09 -4.45 9.89
N ILE A 231 -17.84 -4.55 11.18
CA ILE A 231 -17.89 -5.78 11.96
C ILE A 231 -18.87 -5.60 13.13
N LYS A 232 -19.45 -6.70 13.60
CA LYS A 232 -20.25 -6.74 14.82
C LYS A 232 -19.74 -7.83 15.75
N GLU A 233 -19.63 -7.57 17.02
CA GLU A 233 -19.32 -8.56 18.03
C GLU A 233 -20.54 -9.48 18.24
N VAL A 234 -20.37 -10.78 18.12
CA VAL A 234 -21.43 -11.79 18.31
C VAL A 234 -21.24 -12.61 19.60
N GLU A 235 -20.01 -12.73 20.06
CA GLU A 235 -19.58 -13.25 21.34
C GLU A 235 -18.30 -12.51 21.77
N ALA A 236 -17.82 -12.71 23.00
CA ALA A 236 -16.57 -12.15 23.45
C ALA A 236 -15.43 -12.55 22.50
N ASP A 237 -14.72 -11.57 21.96
CA ASP A 237 -13.63 -11.71 20.98
C ASP A 237 -14.00 -12.49 19.70
N LEU A 238 -15.29 -12.68 19.42
CA LEU A 238 -15.80 -13.25 18.16
C LEU A 238 -16.61 -12.19 17.42
N PHE A 239 -16.09 -11.80 16.25
CA PHE A 239 -16.71 -10.81 15.37
C PHE A 239 -17.25 -11.47 14.11
N GLU A 240 -18.34 -10.92 13.59
CA GLU A 240 -18.89 -11.24 12.29
C GLU A 240 -18.74 -10.01 11.38
N ALA A 241 -18.32 -10.21 10.13
CA ALA A 241 -18.34 -9.13 9.15
C ALA A 241 -19.79 -8.70 8.86
N ASP A 242 -20.12 -7.45 9.18
CA ASP A 242 -21.41 -6.83 8.89
C ASP A 242 -21.32 -6.00 7.59
N THR A 243 -20.94 -6.68 6.52
CA THR A 243 -20.61 -6.11 5.21
C THR A 243 -21.36 -6.89 4.13
N PRO A 244 -22.58 -6.45 3.76
CA PRO A 244 -23.45 -7.17 2.80
C PRO A 244 -22.79 -7.48 1.46
N TYR A 245 -21.94 -6.55 0.96
CA TYR A 245 -21.14 -6.76 -0.26
C TYR A 245 -20.24 -7.99 -0.14
N LEU A 246 -19.47 -8.07 0.96
CA LEU A 246 -18.55 -9.18 1.20
C LEU A 246 -19.29 -10.52 1.22
N ALA A 247 -20.42 -10.58 1.93
CA ALA A 247 -21.25 -11.77 1.99
C ALA A 247 -21.79 -12.20 0.61
N ALA A 248 -22.31 -11.24 -0.15
CA ALA A 248 -22.85 -11.50 -1.49
C ALA A 248 -21.77 -11.96 -2.46
N GLU A 249 -20.59 -11.33 -2.41
CA GLU A 249 -19.47 -11.64 -3.31
C GLU A 249 -18.87 -13.03 -3.01
N LEU A 250 -18.73 -13.41 -1.75
CA LEU A 250 -18.30 -14.77 -1.37
C LEU A 250 -19.21 -15.86 -1.92
N VAL A 251 -20.53 -15.66 -1.87
CA VAL A 251 -21.51 -16.62 -2.40
C VAL A 251 -21.48 -16.66 -3.94
N LYS A 252 -21.39 -15.50 -4.58
CA LYS A 252 -21.46 -15.37 -6.04
C LYS A 252 -20.16 -15.79 -6.74
N GLY A 253 -19.00 -15.47 -6.13
CA GLY A 253 -17.71 -15.52 -6.82
C GLY A 253 -17.09 -16.90 -6.93
N ASN A 254 -17.65 -17.93 -6.28
CA ASN A 254 -17.11 -19.30 -6.25
C ASN A 254 -15.62 -19.35 -5.91
N TYR A 255 -15.21 -18.55 -4.92
CA TYR A 255 -13.84 -18.52 -4.43
C TYR A 255 -13.52 -19.78 -3.64
N THR A 256 -12.27 -20.24 -3.73
CA THR A 256 -11.72 -21.32 -2.90
C THR A 256 -10.65 -20.78 -1.97
N GLU A 257 -10.49 -21.42 -0.81
CA GLU A 257 -9.39 -21.14 0.12
C GLU A 257 -8.05 -21.18 -0.61
N GLN A 258 -7.82 -22.23 -1.42
CA GLN A 258 -6.61 -22.40 -2.20
C GLN A 258 -6.36 -21.19 -3.12
N PHE A 259 -7.35 -20.73 -3.86
CA PHE A 259 -7.19 -19.56 -4.74
C PHE A 259 -6.80 -18.31 -3.95
N LEU A 260 -7.50 -18.02 -2.85
CA LEU A 260 -7.26 -16.81 -2.06
C LEU A 260 -5.91 -16.81 -1.33
N LEU A 261 -5.38 -17.98 -0.96
CA LEU A 261 -4.10 -18.09 -0.25
C LEU A 261 -2.89 -18.34 -1.16
N GLU A 262 -3.08 -19.04 -2.29
CA GLU A 262 -1.97 -19.42 -3.17
C GLU A 262 -1.78 -18.46 -4.35
N GLN A 263 -2.79 -17.64 -4.69
CA GLN A 263 -2.74 -16.68 -5.79
C GLN A 263 -3.02 -15.24 -5.31
N PRO A 264 -2.20 -14.71 -4.38
CA PRO A 264 -2.41 -13.37 -3.85
C PRO A 264 -2.20 -12.31 -4.94
N LEU A 265 -2.99 -11.23 -4.84
CA LEU A 265 -2.93 -10.11 -5.78
C LEU A 265 -1.84 -9.10 -5.43
N TYR A 266 -1.67 -8.81 -4.13
CA TYR A 266 -0.73 -7.81 -3.61
C TYR A 266 -0.33 -8.13 -2.16
N PRO A 267 0.72 -7.51 -1.60
CA PRO A 267 1.31 -7.88 -0.32
C PRO A 267 0.35 -7.96 0.86
N ASP A 268 -0.61 -7.04 1.00
CA ASP A 268 -1.54 -7.04 2.16
C ASP A 268 -2.37 -8.32 2.24
N GLN A 269 -2.75 -8.89 1.10
CA GLN A 269 -3.46 -10.18 1.09
C GLN A 269 -2.64 -11.27 1.75
N MET A 270 -1.33 -11.28 1.55
CA MET A 270 -0.44 -12.24 2.19
C MET A 270 -0.25 -11.94 3.67
N VAL A 271 0.02 -10.67 3.99
CA VAL A 271 0.31 -10.23 5.36
C VAL A 271 -0.85 -10.50 6.31
N PHE A 272 -2.09 -10.28 5.84
CA PHE A 272 -3.26 -10.36 6.72
C PHE A 272 -4.05 -11.67 6.60
N LEU A 273 -4.04 -12.35 5.45
CA LEU A 273 -4.85 -13.57 5.28
C LEU A 273 -4.07 -14.87 5.49
N ILE A 274 -2.77 -14.93 5.13
CA ILE A 274 -2.01 -16.18 5.28
C ILE A 274 -1.81 -16.51 6.77
N GLY A 275 -2.11 -17.74 7.12
CA GLY A 275 -2.02 -18.23 8.51
C GLY A 275 -3.22 -17.88 9.41
N THR A 276 -4.12 -16.98 8.94
CA THR A 276 -5.31 -16.58 9.70
C THR A 276 -6.63 -16.98 9.03
N PHE A 277 -6.68 -16.96 7.70
CA PHE A 277 -7.89 -17.17 6.92
C PHE A 277 -8.08 -18.62 6.53
N SER A 278 -9.34 -19.10 6.59
CA SER A 278 -9.78 -20.38 6.05
C SER A 278 -11.23 -20.31 5.56
N MET A 279 -11.65 -21.30 4.80
CA MET A 279 -13.03 -21.39 4.31
C MET A 279 -13.72 -22.68 4.74
N ASP A 280 -15.04 -22.58 4.95
CA ASP A 280 -15.96 -23.70 5.20
C ASP A 280 -15.56 -24.61 6.38
N LYS A 281 -14.94 -24.03 7.42
CA LYS A 281 -14.68 -24.71 8.68
C LYS A 281 -15.88 -24.56 9.63
N ASP A 282 -16.14 -25.58 10.43
CA ASP A 282 -17.23 -25.59 11.41
C ASP A 282 -16.88 -24.78 12.68
N VAL A 283 -15.60 -24.61 12.99
CA VAL A 283 -15.11 -23.95 14.19
C VAL A 283 -14.18 -22.81 13.81
N VAL A 284 -14.30 -21.69 14.52
CA VAL A 284 -13.38 -20.54 14.44
C VAL A 284 -12.50 -20.56 15.67
N GLU A 285 -11.23 -20.93 15.49
CA GLU A 285 -10.25 -20.97 16.57
C GLU A 285 -9.69 -19.57 16.87
N GLU A 286 -9.02 -19.41 18.02
CA GLU A 286 -8.35 -18.18 18.40
C GLU A 286 -7.34 -17.72 17.32
N GLY A 287 -7.40 -16.43 16.95
CA GLY A 287 -6.58 -15.87 15.89
C GLY A 287 -7.03 -16.19 14.47
N GLN A 288 -8.15 -16.91 14.29
CA GLN A 288 -8.63 -17.35 12.98
C GLN A 288 -9.79 -16.52 12.44
N CYS A 289 -9.85 -16.45 11.11
CA CYS A 289 -10.95 -15.92 10.30
C CYS A 289 -11.50 -17.06 9.44
N VAL A 290 -12.79 -17.32 9.51
CA VAL A 290 -13.45 -18.36 8.71
C VAL A 290 -14.56 -17.74 7.86
N ALA A 291 -14.47 -17.90 6.55
CA ALA A 291 -15.52 -17.55 5.61
C ALA A 291 -16.34 -18.77 5.20
N ASN A 292 -17.66 -18.63 5.13
CA ASN A 292 -18.55 -19.68 4.64
C ASN A 292 -18.97 -19.37 3.19
N SER A 293 -18.57 -20.21 2.26
CA SER A 293 -18.80 -20.02 0.83
C SER A 293 -20.28 -20.07 0.40
N LYS A 294 -21.14 -20.74 1.21
CA LYS A 294 -22.58 -20.90 0.90
C LYS A 294 -23.43 -19.76 1.45
N THR A 295 -23.09 -19.24 2.62
CA THR A 295 -23.87 -18.19 3.29
C THR A 295 -23.24 -16.81 3.18
N GLY A 296 -21.96 -16.73 2.82
CA GLY A 296 -21.16 -15.50 2.81
C GLY A 296 -20.79 -14.99 4.21
N LYS A 297 -21.13 -15.74 5.27
CA LYS A 297 -20.81 -15.37 6.64
C LYS A 297 -19.30 -15.43 6.85
N VAL A 298 -18.73 -14.39 7.46
CA VAL A 298 -17.31 -14.34 7.85
C VAL A 298 -17.23 -14.12 9.36
N LEU A 299 -16.59 -15.04 10.06
CA LEU A 299 -16.38 -14.99 11.49
C LEU A 299 -14.89 -14.87 11.82
N MET A 300 -14.55 -14.04 12.80
CA MET A 300 -13.17 -13.74 13.19
C MET A 300 -13.06 -13.77 14.71
N ARG A 301 -12.25 -14.70 15.25
CA ARG A 301 -12.01 -14.82 16.69
C ARG A 301 -10.67 -14.18 17.05
N MET A 302 -10.71 -12.89 17.35
CA MET A 302 -9.54 -12.06 17.64
C MET A 302 -9.97 -10.71 18.20
N ASP A 303 -9.02 -9.80 18.52
CA ASP A 303 -9.36 -8.43 18.90
C ASP A 303 -10.05 -7.66 17.76
N ALA A 304 -10.86 -6.66 18.12
CA ALA A 304 -11.69 -5.90 17.19
C ALA A 304 -10.88 -5.20 16.08
N LYS A 305 -9.67 -4.70 16.40
CA LYS A 305 -8.81 -4.01 15.42
C LYS A 305 -8.35 -4.97 14.33
N LYS A 306 -7.89 -6.17 14.71
CA LYS A 306 -7.47 -7.19 13.74
C LYS A 306 -8.66 -7.70 12.93
N ALA A 307 -9.82 -7.93 13.56
CA ALA A 307 -11.03 -8.33 12.86
C ALA A 307 -11.47 -7.31 11.80
N GLN A 308 -11.40 -6.00 12.11
CA GLN A 308 -11.70 -4.93 11.16
C GLN A 308 -10.72 -4.94 9.98
N VAL A 309 -9.42 -5.06 10.23
CA VAL A 309 -8.39 -5.14 9.18
C VAL A 309 -8.61 -6.34 8.25
N LEU A 310 -8.94 -7.51 8.80
CA LEU A 310 -9.22 -8.70 7.99
C LEU A 310 -10.48 -8.53 7.13
N ALA A 311 -11.55 -7.97 7.69
CA ALA A 311 -12.77 -7.68 6.94
C ALA A 311 -12.52 -6.68 5.80
N GLU A 312 -11.73 -5.63 6.06
CA GLU A 312 -11.32 -4.64 5.05
C GLU A 312 -10.48 -5.28 3.95
N THR A 313 -9.45 -6.04 4.33
CA THR A 313 -8.55 -6.71 3.37
C THR A 313 -9.29 -7.70 2.50
N LEU A 314 -10.13 -8.56 3.09
CA LEU A 314 -10.91 -9.55 2.34
C LEU A 314 -11.90 -8.86 1.39
N THR A 315 -12.57 -7.79 1.86
CA THR A 315 -13.46 -6.99 1.02
C THR A 315 -12.72 -6.35 -0.14
N ALA A 316 -11.55 -5.76 0.10
CA ALA A 316 -10.71 -5.12 -0.92
C ALA A 316 -10.24 -6.13 -1.97
N VAL A 317 -9.73 -7.28 -1.55
CA VAL A 317 -9.29 -8.35 -2.45
C VAL A 317 -10.43 -8.83 -3.35
N LEU A 318 -11.60 -9.12 -2.78
CA LEU A 318 -12.75 -9.58 -3.56
C LEU A 318 -13.30 -8.47 -4.48
N PHE A 319 -13.27 -7.21 -4.04
CA PHE A 319 -13.64 -6.07 -4.88
C PHE A 319 -12.74 -5.97 -6.12
N VAL A 320 -11.43 -6.05 -5.95
CA VAL A 320 -10.48 -6.01 -7.05
C VAL A 320 -10.68 -7.20 -8.00
N ILE A 321 -10.77 -8.43 -7.48
CA ILE A 321 -10.97 -9.63 -8.30
C ILE A 321 -12.26 -9.53 -9.12
N SER A 322 -13.38 -9.18 -8.48
CA SER A 322 -14.69 -9.18 -9.13
C SER A 322 -14.78 -8.14 -10.23
N HIS A 323 -14.22 -6.95 -10.05
CA HIS A 323 -14.27 -5.90 -11.06
C HIS A 323 -13.32 -6.15 -12.22
N ILE A 324 -12.12 -6.67 -11.99
CA ILE A 324 -11.19 -7.07 -13.06
C ILE A 324 -11.84 -8.14 -13.93
N LYS A 325 -12.41 -9.20 -13.32
CA LYS A 325 -13.12 -10.26 -14.04
C LYS A 325 -14.35 -9.77 -14.78
N ALA A 326 -15.15 -8.90 -14.15
CA ALA A 326 -16.37 -8.35 -14.77
C ALA A 326 -16.05 -7.47 -16.00
N ALA A 327 -14.92 -6.77 -15.99
CA ALA A 327 -14.43 -6.00 -17.12
C ALA A 327 -13.77 -6.86 -18.23
N GLY A 328 -13.59 -8.17 -17.99
CA GLY A 328 -13.00 -9.10 -18.95
C GLY A 328 -11.48 -9.09 -18.99
N HIS A 329 -10.81 -8.48 -18.00
CA HIS A 329 -9.35 -8.47 -17.91
C HIS A 329 -8.82 -9.73 -17.20
N PRO A 330 -7.67 -10.27 -17.61
CA PRO A 330 -7.03 -11.39 -16.91
C PRO A 330 -6.34 -10.90 -15.63
N LEU A 331 -6.52 -11.66 -14.53
CA LEU A 331 -5.87 -11.36 -13.26
C LEU A 331 -4.37 -11.59 -13.33
N SER A 332 -3.60 -10.63 -12.81
CA SER A 332 -2.19 -10.81 -12.43
C SER A 332 -2.12 -11.17 -10.95
N THR A 333 -1.36 -12.21 -10.62
CA THR A 333 -1.14 -12.66 -9.24
C THR A 333 0.36 -12.72 -8.95
N MET A 334 0.71 -12.61 -7.68
CA MET A 334 2.11 -12.67 -7.24
C MET A 334 2.67 -14.08 -7.45
N GLY A 335 3.88 -14.16 -8.01
CA GLY A 335 4.57 -15.44 -8.22
C GLY A 335 5.16 -16.02 -6.94
N GLU A 336 5.63 -17.28 -7.02
CA GLU A 336 6.20 -18.01 -5.87
C GLU A 336 7.40 -17.29 -5.21
N ALA A 337 8.28 -16.66 -6.00
CA ALA A 337 9.41 -15.90 -5.46
C ALA A 337 8.95 -14.74 -4.57
N ALA A 338 7.95 -13.99 -5.03
CA ALA A 338 7.36 -12.88 -4.29
C ALA A 338 6.67 -13.35 -2.99
N LYS A 339 5.93 -14.47 -3.06
CA LYS A 339 5.31 -15.07 -1.88
C LYS A 339 6.35 -15.46 -0.83
N ASN A 340 7.43 -16.11 -1.25
CA ASN A 340 8.52 -16.51 -0.37
C ASN A 340 9.24 -15.30 0.25
N PHE A 341 9.42 -14.23 -0.51
CA PHE A 341 10.01 -12.98 0.01
C PHE A 341 9.14 -12.38 1.13
N ILE A 342 7.85 -12.19 0.88
CA ILE A 342 6.92 -11.60 1.88
C ILE A 342 6.82 -12.49 3.13
N ALA A 343 6.70 -13.81 2.97
CA ALA A 343 6.60 -14.75 4.08
C ALA A 343 7.84 -14.72 4.99
N ASN A 344 9.04 -14.67 4.41
CA ASN A 344 10.29 -14.56 5.17
C ASN A 344 10.41 -13.18 5.84
N TRP A 345 10.02 -12.12 5.16
CA TRP A 345 10.05 -10.77 5.71
C TRP A 345 9.11 -10.59 6.91
N GLU A 346 7.90 -11.17 6.87
CA GLU A 346 6.98 -11.16 8.03
C GLU A 346 7.52 -11.95 9.23
N SER A 347 8.28 -13.03 8.99
CA SER A 347 8.90 -13.82 10.06
C SER A 347 10.05 -13.11 10.78
N GLU A 348 10.61 -12.04 10.19
CA GLU A 348 11.68 -11.23 10.77
C GLU A 348 11.15 -10.00 11.58
N LYS A 349 9.83 -9.77 11.60
CA LYS A 349 9.16 -8.73 12.41
C LYS A 349 8.87 -9.20 13.81
#